data_d7e79a0eb874316a83d764c7664532e7
#
_entry.id   d7e79a0eb874316a83d764c7664532e7
#
_cell.length_a   1.000
_cell.length_b   1.000
_cell.length_c   1.000
_cell.angle_alpha   90.00
_cell.angle_beta   90.00
_cell.angle_gamma   90.00
#
_symmetry.space_group_name_H-M   'P 1'
#
loop_
_entity.id
_entity.type
_entity.pdbx_description
1 polymer ?
#
loop_
_entity_poly.entity_id
_entity_poly.type
_entity_poly.pdbx_seq_one_letter_code
_entity_poly.pdbx_strand_id
1 'polypeptide(L)'
;MLTVLDDYPIHQTPEPLAHVSTSDHNFYDRYWYNAHDRDGLFYFGVGACRYANLGIFDCSLSLAIDGEQHAFHGSRRAPEEAGDLSCGPFRIEILEPMGRHRVTLQENETGISCDLTFVPTSVCV
;
A
#
# COMPACT_ATOMS: atom_id res chain seq x y z
N MET A 1 0.64 2.07 22.77
CA MET A 1 -0.79 2.43 22.60
C MET A 1 -0.97 2.80 21.15
N LEU A 2 -1.91 2.15 20.43
CA LEU A 2 -2.18 2.45 19.03
C LEU A 2 -2.93 3.78 18.89
N THR A 3 -2.61 4.52 17.84
CA THR A 3 -3.21 5.81 17.49
C THR A 3 -3.60 5.82 16.01
N VAL A 4 -4.38 6.79 15.59
CA VAL A 4 -4.72 6.98 14.18
C VAL A 4 -3.51 7.19 13.27
N LEU A 5 -2.37 7.60 13.84
CA LEU A 5 -1.13 7.83 13.13
C LEU A 5 -0.41 6.53 12.75
N ASP A 6 -0.76 5.41 13.39
CA ASP A 6 -0.15 4.10 13.09
C ASP A 6 -0.56 3.56 11.70
N ASP A 7 -1.59 4.13 11.06
CA ASP A 7 -1.93 3.86 9.66
C ASP A 7 -1.05 4.61 8.65
N TYR A 8 -0.21 5.51 9.10
CA TYR A 8 0.66 6.32 8.23
C TYR A 8 2.13 5.96 8.46
N PRO A 9 2.99 6.04 7.42
CA PRO A 9 4.41 5.72 7.54
C PRO A 9 5.18 6.87 8.22
N ILE A 10 4.86 7.16 9.47
CA ILE A 10 5.46 8.25 10.25
C ILE A 10 6.52 7.78 11.25
N HIS A 11 6.79 6.46 11.32
CA HIS A 11 7.83 5.82 12.15
C HIS A 11 7.72 6.13 13.64
N GLN A 12 6.57 6.56 14.12
CA GLN A 12 6.34 6.91 15.53
C GLN A 12 7.31 7.98 16.07
N THR A 13 7.86 8.81 15.21
CA THR A 13 8.70 9.94 15.55
C THR A 13 8.02 11.25 15.14
N PRO A 14 8.33 12.39 15.79
CA PRO A 14 7.79 13.69 15.41
C PRO A 14 8.42 14.26 14.12
N GLU A 15 9.39 13.55 13.55
CA GLU A 15 10.09 13.97 12.36
C GLU A 15 9.24 13.84 11.09
N PRO A 16 9.48 14.66 10.07
CA PRO A 16 8.87 14.47 8.75
C PRO A 16 9.14 13.08 8.20
N LEU A 17 8.23 12.56 7.40
CA LEU A 17 8.34 11.23 6.76
C LEU A 17 9.65 10.96 6.03
N ALA A 18 10.29 11.99 5.52
CA ALA A 18 11.58 11.86 4.84
C ALA A 18 12.71 11.51 5.81
N HIS A 19 12.53 11.72 7.11
CA HIS A 19 13.56 11.54 8.13
C HIS A 19 13.22 10.34 9.02
N VAL A 20 13.77 9.22 8.68
CA VAL A 20 13.67 8.00 9.50
C VAL A 20 14.81 7.92 10.50
N SER A 21 14.61 7.20 11.58
CA SER A 21 15.59 7.07 12.68
C SER A 21 16.76 6.12 12.37
N THR A 22 17.03 5.87 11.09
CA THR A 22 18.09 4.98 10.61
C THR A 22 18.70 5.52 9.33
N SER A 23 19.98 5.23 9.10
CA SER A 23 20.69 5.50 7.86
C SER A 23 20.75 4.30 6.92
N ASP A 24 20.08 3.21 7.23
CA ASP A 24 20.03 2.04 6.36
C ASP A 24 19.31 2.41 5.04
N HIS A 25 20.01 2.25 3.92
CA HIS A 25 19.46 2.50 2.59
C HIS A 25 18.27 1.63 2.25
N ASN A 26 18.20 0.44 2.81
CA ASN A 26 17.13 -0.53 2.55
C ASN A 26 15.96 -0.40 3.52
N PHE A 27 16.02 0.55 4.45
CA PHE A 27 14.89 0.80 5.33
C PHE A 27 13.64 1.17 4.53
N TYR A 28 12.50 0.55 4.84
CA TYR A 28 11.23 0.82 4.21
C TYR A 28 10.06 0.70 5.18
N ASP A 29 9.01 1.45 4.90
CA ASP A 29 7.66 1.25 5.40
C ASP A 29 6.80 0.61 4.34
N ARG A 30 5.94 -0.32 4.73
CA ARG A 30 5.16 -1.08 3.78
C ARG A 30 3.71 -1.22 4.18
N TYR A 31 2.83 -0.97 3.22
CA TYR A 31 1.47 -1.47 3.22
C TYR A 31 1.44 -2.83 2.54
N TRP A 32 0.70 -3.76 3.13
CA TRP A 32 0.46 -5.07 2.54
C TRP A 32 -0.99 -5.47 2.73
N TYR A 33 -1.69 -5.71 1.63
CA TYR A 33 -3.04 -6.24 1.62
C TYR A 33 -3.07 -7.51 0.79
N ASN A 34 -3.87 -8.48 1.21
CA ASN A 34 -4.16 -9.64 0.40
C ASN A 34 -5.56 -10.15 0.73
N ALA A 35 -6.18 -10.80 -0.23
CA ALA A 35 -7.42 -11.51 -0.04
C ALA A 35 -7.63 -12.55 -1.12
N HIS A 36 -8.59 -13.41 -0.88
CA HIS A 36 -9.12 -14.38 -1.81
C HIS A 36 -10.64 -14.38 -1.69
N ASP A 37 -11.33 -14.86 -2.70
CA ASP A 37 -12.76 -15.13 -2.59
C ASP A 37 -13.03 -16.39 -1.73
N ARG A 38 -14.29 -16.62 -1.37
CA ARG A 38 -14.68 -17.74 -0.49
C ARG A 38 -14.45 -19.10 -1.15
N ASP A 39 -14.55 -19.16 -2.47
CA ASP A 39 -14.47 -20.41 -3.25
C ASP A 39 -13.05 -20.67 -3.76
N GLY A 40 -12.10 -19.76 -3.52
CA GLY A 40 -10.71 -19.88 -3.96
C GLY A 40 -10.52 -19.70 -5.47
N LEU A 41 -11.41 -18.99 -6.13
CA LEU A 41 -11.35 -18.73 -7.57
C LEU A 41 -10.27 -17.72 -7.93
N PHE A 42 -9.98 -16.79 -7.02
CA PHE A 42 -8.90 -15.84 -7.20
C PHE A 42 -8.19 -15.52 -5.87
N TYR A 43 -6.97 -15.08 -5.99
CA TYR A 43 -6.17 -14.48 -4.93
C TYR A 43 -5.52 -13.21 -5.45
N PHE A 44 -5.47 -12.17 -4.63
CA PHE A 44 -4.66 -11.00 -4.94
C PHE A 44 -3.77 -10.58 -3.76
N GLY A 45 -2.66 -9.94 -4.09
CA GLY A 45 -1.76 -9.29 -3.16
C GLY A 45 -1.44 -7.88 -3.63
N VAL A 46 -1.41 -6.94 -2.70
CA VAL A 46 -1.06 -5.53 -2.93
C VAL A 46 0.09 -5.16 -2.01
N GLY A 47 1.15 -4.61 -2.57
CA GLY A 47 2.27 -4.06 -1.83
C GLY A 47 2.48 -2.60 -2.20
N ALA A 48 2.76 -1.75 -1.21
CA ALA A 48 3.23 -0.40 -1.44
C ALA A 48 4.30 -0.08 -0.40
N CYS A 49 5.47 0.35 -0.86
CA CYS A 49 6.65 0.55 -0.03
C CYS A 49 7.21 1.96 -0.20
N ARG A 50 7.48 2.62 0.90
CA ARG A 50 8.25 3.86 0.93
C ARG A 50 9.65 3.58 1.45
N TYR A 51 10.65 3.77 0.59
CA TYR A 51 12.07 3.70 0.93
C TYR A 51 12.57 5.10 1.21
N ALA A 52 12.48 5.55 2.45
CA ALA A 52 12.73 6.95 2.83
C ALA A 52 14.16 7.39 2.50
N ASN A 53 15.16 6.57 2.81
CA ASN A 53 16.58 6.90 2.57
C ASN A 53 17.00 6.82 1.09
N LEU A 54 16.17 6.19 0.24
CA LEU A 54 16.35 6.17 -1.22
C LEU A 54 15.49 7.21 -1.94
N GLY A 55 14.50 7.79 -1.25
CA GLY A 55 13.55 8.72 -1.85
C GLY A 55 12.65 8.07 -2.90
N ILE A 56 12.31 6.79 -2.73
CA ILE A 56 11.51 6.00 -3.68
C ILE A 56 10.20 5.55 -3.02
N PHE A 57 9.14 5.52 -3.81
CA PHE A 57 7.88 4.86 -3.51
C PHE A 57 7.58 3.83 -4.58
N ASP A 58 7.46 2.57 -4.19
CA ASP A 58 7.12 1.44 -5.06
C ASP A 58 5.72 0.92 -4.74
N CYS A 59 5.05 0.40 -5.75
CA CYS A 59 3.80 -0.31 -5.56
C CYS A 59 3.65 -1.48 -6.52
N SER A 60 2.85 -2.44 -6.12
CA SER A 60 2.48 -3.59 -6.94
C SER A 60 1.09 -4.08 -6.61
N LEU A 61 0.41 -4.63 -7.60
CA LEU A 61 -0.79 -5.43 -7.43
C LEU A 61 -0.65 -6.69 -8.27
N SER A 62 -0.83 -7.84 -7.65
CA SER A 62 -0.77 -9.15 -8.29
C SER A 62 -2.11 -9.85 -8.12
N LEU A 63 -2.62 -10.41 -9.20
CA LEU A 63 -3.86 -11.19 -9.24
C LEU A 63 -3.55 -12.57 -9.81
N ALA A 64 -3.91 -13.63 -9.08
CA ALA A 64 -3.92 -15.00 -9.56
C ALA A 64 -5.37 -15.44 -9.78
N ILE A 65 -5.71 -15.81 -10.99
CA ILE A 65 -7.03 -16.25 -11.42
C ILE A 65 -6.90 -17.24 -12.58
N ASP A 66 -7.72 -18.27 -12.61
CA ASP A 66 -7.75 -19.30 -13.67
C ASP A 66 -6.37 -19.94 -13.95
N GLY A 67 -5.52 -20.05 -12.93
CA GLY A 67 -4.17 -20.62 -13.05
C GLY A 67 -3.14 -19.68 -13.66
N GLU A 68 -3.50 -18.43 -13.95
CA GLU A 68 -2.61 -17.39 -14.45
C GLU A 68 -2.35 -16.31 -13.40
N GLN A 69 -1.20 -15.67 -13.49
CA GLN A 69 -0.82 -14.54 -12.65
C GLN A 69 -0.67 -13.28 -13.51
N HIS A 70 -1.39 -12.24 -13.14
CA HIS A 70 -1.29 -10.92 -13.72
C HIS A 70 -0.71 -9.96 -12.69
N ALA A 71 0.15 -9.03 -13.10
CA ALA A 71 0.77 -8.10 -12.17
C ALA A 71 0.94 -6.69 -12.76
N PHE A 72 0.68 -5.71 -11.93
CA PHE A 72 1.06 -4.32 -12.13
C PHE A 72 2.21 -3.98 -11.17
N HIS A 73 3.21 -3.26 -11.67
CA HIS A 73 4.30 -2.70 -10.88
C HIS A 73 4.49 -1.23 -11.23
N GLY A 74 4.66 -0.39 -10.22
CA GLY A 74 4.93 1.02 -10.40
C GLY A 74 5.99 1.51 -9.40
N SER A 75 6.77 2.51 -9.82
CA SER A 75 7.76 3.15 -8.99
C SER A 75 7.85 4.63 -9.33
N ARG A 76 8.06 5.47 -8.32
CA ARG A 76 8.30 6.90 -8.50
C ARG A 76 9.16 7.47 -7.37
N ARG A 77 9.57 8.73 -7.53
CA ARG A 77 10.11 9.48 -6.40
C ARG A 77 9.08 9.52 -5.27
N ALA A 78 9.52 9.24 -4.04
CA ALA A 78 8.66 9.28 -2.88
C ALA A 78 8.06 10.69 -2.71
N PRO A 79 6.73 10.81 -2.56
CA PRO A 79 6.08 12.09 -2.30
C PRO A 79 6.45 12.64 -0.93
N GLU A 80 6.38 13.95 -0.74
CA GLU A 80 6.62 14.59 0.55
C GLU A 80 5.44 14.35 1.51
N GLU A 81 4.23 14.35 0.97
CA GLU A 81 2.99 14.17 1.72
C GLU A 81 2.79 12.72 2.16
N ALA A 82 2.52 12.53 3.45
CA ALA A 82 2.27 11.20 4.04
C ALA A 82 1.07 10.48 3.44
N GLY A 83 0.03 11.23 3.14
CA GLY A 83 -1.21 10.69 2.58
C GLY A 83 -1.19 10.44 1.08
N ASP A 84 -0.11 10.81 0.37
CA ASP A 84 0.02 10.53 -1.05
C ASP A 84 0.65 9.16 -1.28
N LEU A 85 -0.20 8.15 -1.28
CA LEU A 85 0.14 6.75 -1.52
C LEU A 85 -0.26 6.34 -2.94
N SER A 86 0.12 7.14 -3.94
CA SER A 86 -0.22 6.90 -5.34
C SER A 86 1.02 6.71 -6.22
N CYS A 87 0.87 5.96 -7.31
CA CYS A 87 1.90 5.81 -8.33
C CYS A 87 1.24 5.46 -9.69
N GLY A 88 1.20 6.43 -10.60
CA GLY A 88 0.49 6.28 -11.86
C GLY A 88 -0.99 5.93 -11.65
N PRO A 89 -1.49 4.81 -12.19
CA PRO A 89 -2.88 4.38 -12.04
C PRO A 89 -3.19 3.79 -10.65
N PHE A 90 -2.18 3.50 -9.84
CA PHE A 90 -2.32 2.89 -8.52
C PHE A 90 -2.51 3.94 -7.42
N ARG A 91 -3.38 3.64 -6.44
CA ARG A 91 -3.59 4.48 -5.26
C ARG A 91 -4.07 3.67 -4.06
N ILE A 92 -3.57 4.03 -2.87
CA ILE A 92 -4.15 3.68 -1.58
C ILE A 92 -4.72 4.96 -0.95
N GLU A 93 -5.92 4.87 -0.42
CA GLU A 93 -6.58 5.95 0.32
C GLU A 93 -6.93 5.45 1.72
N ILE A 94 -6.49 6.18 2.74
CA ILE A 94 -6.89 5.96 4.12
C ILE A 94 -8.20 6.73 4.34
N LEU A 95 -9.34 6.08 4.13
CA LEU A 95 -10.66 6.71 4.25
C LEU A 95 -11.02 6.97 5.70
N GLU A 96 -10.61 6.08 6.58
CA GLU A 96 -10.81 6.14 8.02
C GLU A 96 -9.60 5.49 8.70
N PRO A 97 -8.74 6.26 9.37
CA PRO A 97 -7.57 5.72 10.06
C PRO A 97 -7.95 4.61 11.04
N MET A 98 -7.21 3.49 11.00
CA MET A 98 -7.46 2.25 11.74
C MET A 98 -8.83 1.60 11.44
N GLY A 99 -9.54 2.07 10.42
CA GLY A 99 -10.90 1.65 10.11
C GLY A 99 -11.07 1.19 8.66
N ARG A 100 -10.88 2.06 7.69
CA ARG A 100 -11.23 1.74 6.32
C ARG A 100 -10.21 2.27 5.31
N HIS A 101 -9.69 1.37 4.49
CA HIS A 101 -8.76 1.70 3.41
C HIS A 101 -9.36 1.32 2.06
N ARG A 102 -9.04 2.09 1.03
CA ARG A 102 -9.41 1.80 -0.35
C ARG A 102 -8.16 1.67 -1.20
N VAL A 103 -8.09 0.62 -2.00
CA VAL A 103 -7.02 0.40 -2.98
C VAL A 103 -7.64 0.42 -4.36
N THR A 104 -7.15 1.30 -5.23
CA THR A 104 -7.59 1.39 -6.61
C THR A 104 -6.42 1.19 -7.57
N LEU A 105 -6.68 0.46 -8.65
CA LEU A 105 -5.84 0.39 -9.82
C LEU A 105 -6.73 0.72 -11.02
N GLN A 106 -6.52 1.87 -11.63
CA GLN A 106 -7.24 2.28 -12.83
C GLN A 106 -6.82 1.45 -14.04
N GLU A 107 -7.58 1.52 -15.12
CA GLU A 107 -7.22 0.88 -16.39
C GLU A 107 -5.81 1.25 -16.81
N ASN A 108 -5.06 0.25 -17.23
CA ASN A 108 -3.64 0.35 -17.59
C ASN A 108 -3.26 -0.76 -18.58
N GLU A 109 -2.02 -0.75 -19.01
CA GLU A 109 -1.50 -1.68 -20.03
C GLU A 109 -1.45 -3.15 -19.62
N THR A 110 -1.52 -3.46 -18.31
CA THR A 110 -1.48 -4.84 -17.81
C THR A 110 -2.82 -5.57 -17.94
N GLY A 111 -3.89 -4.84 -18.27
CA GLY A 111 -5.24 -5.40 -18.42
C GLY A 111 -5.96 -5.70 -17.10
N ILE A 112 -5.33 -5.43 -15.94
CA ILE A 112 -6.01 -5.56 -14.64
C ILE A 112 -6.39 -4.19 -14.09
N SER A 113 -7.55 -4.11 -13.47
CA SER A 113 -8.04 -2.95 -12.74
C SER A 113 -8.81 -3.39 -11.50
N CYS A 114 -8.87 -2.55 -10.48
CA CYS A 114 -9.64 -2.85 -9.28
C CYS A 114 -10.06 -1.60 -8.52
N ASP A 115 -11.09 -1.79 -7.69
CA ASP A 115 -11.54 -0.86 -6.67
C ASP A 115 -11.92 -1.69 -5.43
N LEU A 116 -11.03 -1.74 -4.45
CA LEU A 116 -11.11 -2.62 -3.30
C LEU A 116 -11.20 -1.79 -2.03
N THR A 117 -12.16 -2.13 -1.16
CA THR A 117 -12.29 -1.53 0.16
C THR A 117 -12.01 -2.56 1.24
N PHE A 118 -11.05 -2.28 2.09
CA PHE A 118 -10.70 -3.08 3.26
C PHE A 118 -11.35 -2.49 4.50
N VAL A 119 -12.06 -3.33 5.23
CA VAL A 119 -12.74 -2.98 6.48
C VAL A 119 -12.34 -4.00 7.54
N PRO A 120 -11.78 -3.58 8.69
CA PRO A 120 -11.43 -4.52 9.74
C PRO A 120 -12.69 -5.15 10.34
N THR A 121 -12.60 -6.41 10.72
CA THR A 121 -13.68 -7.15 11.40
C THR A 121 -13.53 -7.11 12.92
N SER A 122 -12.40 -6.61 13.41
CA SER A 122 -12.10 -6.41 14.83
C SER A 122 -11.26 -5.17 15.04
N VAL A 123 -11.26 -4.61 16.23
CA VAL A 123 -10.35 -3.53 16.60
C VAL A 123 -8.92 -4.05 16.73
N CYS A 124 -7.95 -3.21 16.36
CA CYS A 124 -6.54 -3.48 16.64
C CYS A 124 -6.26 -3.37 18.15
N VAL A 125 -5.44 -4.24 18.66
CA VAL A 125 -5.04 -4.29 20.09
C VAL A 125 -3.53 -4.28 20.21
#